data_f00446799e0a398c5fc98ef96a90d39e
#
_entry.id   f00446799e0a398c5fc98ef96a90d39e
#
_cell.length_a   1.000
_cell.length_b   1.000
_cell.length_c   1.000
_cell.angle_alpha   90.00
_cell.angle_beta   90.00
_cell.angle_gamma   90.00
#
_symmetry.space_group_name_H-M   'P 1'
#
loop_
_entity.id
_entity.type
_entity.pdbx_description
1 polymer ?
#
loop_
_entity_poly.entity_id
_entity_poly.type
_entity_poly.pdbx_seq_one_letter_code
_entity_poly.pdbx_strand_id
1 'polypeptide(L)'
;QRQMCIRDSFPHAEICVLDSQLATVLQGVLVLEAVHLRDAGVSLAAAAAQLESNRKTGRIFFTTNDLEYLKHGGRVGRAAAAAGSLLHVKPLIGYRDGGLISDGIAQGRKRSMQRVRELFCRYVEREGLDLSQYYVVTGCGLDEEEYRVFTDQLFEELEQRGWPTRYECPFHIGVTIGVHTGPTPIGVALLRREACP
;
A
#
# COMPACT_ATOMS: atom_id res chain seq x y z
N GLN A 1 -8.26 -4.38 20.56
CA GLN A 1 -8.51 -4.24 22.01
C GLN A 1 -8.40 -2.78 22.48
N ARG A 2 -7.28 -2.07 22.23
CA ARG A 2 -7.08 -0.69 22.70
C ARG A 2 -8.14 0.29 22.19
N GLN A 3 -8.54 0.16 20.94
CA GLN A 3 -9.59 0.99 20.32
C GLN A 3 -10.97 0.72 20.92
N MET A 4 -11.27 -0.53 21.24
CA MET A 4 -12.51 -0.88 21.94
C MET A 4 -12.53 -0.31 23.36
N CYS A 5 -11.40 -0.31 24.08
CA CYS A 5 -11.29 0.33 25.39
C CYS A 5 -11.54 1.85 25.31
N ILE A 6 -11.06 2.53 24.27
CA ILE A 6 -11.33 3.96 24.06
C ILE A 6 -12.83 4.21 23.90
N ARG A 7 -13.51 3.44 23.04
CA ARG A 7 -14.97 3.53 22.87
C ARG A 7 -15.70 3.34 24.19
N ASP A 8 -15.32 2.35 24.98
CA ASP A 8 -15.97 2.03 26.25
C ASP A 8 -15.71 3.09 27.32
N SER A 9 -14.61 3.87 27.20
CA SER A 9 -14.28 4.99 28.08
C SER A 9 -15.08 6.27 27.78
N PHE A 10 -15.72 6.36 26.61
CA PHE A 10 -16.47 7.54 26.17
C PHE A 10 -17.90 7.17 25.76
N PRO A 11 -18.75 6.74 26.71
CA PRO A 11 -20.07 6.15 26.40
C PRO A 11 -21.07 7.16 25.77
N HIS A 12 -20.77 8.46 25.85
CA HIS A 12 -21.61 9.52 25.26
C HIS A 12 -21.11 9.99 23.88
N ALA A 13 -19.97 9.49 23.41
CA ALA A 13 -19.43 9.82 22.10
C ALA A 13 -19.82 8.77 21.06
N GLU A 14 -20.22 9.22 19.87
CA GLU A 14 -20.36 8.31 18.74
C GLU A 14 -18.97 7.91 18.22
N ILE A 15 -18.58 6.68 18.48
CA ILE A 15 -17.28 6.12 18.09
C ILE A 15 -17.49 4.87 17.25
N CYS A 16 -17.02 4.90 16.02
CA CYS A 16 -16.94 3.74 15.13
C CYS A 16 -15.50 3.22 15.08
N VAL A 17 -15.32 1.93 15.35
CA VAL A 17 -14.02 1.25 15.22
C VAL A 17 -14.00 0.44 13.94
N LEU A 18 -13.14 0.84 13.01
CA LEU A 18 -12.96 0.20 11.71
C LEU A 18 -11.62 -0.55 11.69
N ASP A 19 -11.66 -1.85 11.36
CA ASP A 19 -10.45 -2.58 10.98
C ASP A 19 -10.14 -2.31 9.51
N SER A 20 -9.11 -1.52 9.25
CA SER A 20 -8.75 -1.15 7.87
C SER A 20 -8.31 -2.32 7.01
N GLN A 21 -7.76 -3.39 7.60
CA GLN A 21 -7.06 -4.47 6.88
C GLN A 21 -6.01 -3.94 5.88
N LEU A 22 -5.53 -2.73 6.10
CA LEU A 22 -4.52 -2.05 5.29
C LEU A 22 -3.26 -1.83 6.13
N ALA A 23 -2.16 -1.57 5.44
CA ALA A 23 -0.88 -1.30 6.07
C ALA A 23 -0.19 -0.10 5.42
N THR A 24 0.77 0.48 6.16
CA THR A 24 1.68 1.51 5.68
C THR A 24 0.99 2.67 4.94
N VAL A 25 1.38 2.98 3.71
CA VAL A 25 0.85 4.10 2.92
C VAL A 25 -0.68 4.02 2.74
N LEU A 26 -1.26 2.84 2.55
CA LEU A 26 -2.70 2.70 2.38
C LEU A 26 -3.49 2.94 3.67
N GLN A 27 -2.89 2.66 4.83
CA GLN A 27 -3.50 3.06 6.10
C GLN A 27 -3.60 4.58 6.20
N GLY A 28 -2.55 5.29 5.77
CA GLY A 28 -2.55 6.77 5.71
C GLY A 28 -3.59 7.30 4.72
N VAL A 29 -3.65 6.72 3.52
CA VAL A 29 -4.64 7.12 2.50
C VAL A 29 -6.07 6.90 2.98
N LEU A 30 -6.36 5.80 3.66
CA LEU A 30 -7.69 5.57 4.22
C LEU A 30 -8.07 6.60 5.30
N VAL A 31 -7.09 7.06 6.09
CA VAL A 31 -7.30 8.16 7.06
C VAL A 31 -7.58 9.48 6.33
N LEU A 32 -6.84 9.78 5.25
CA LEU A 32 -7.10 10.97 4.44
C LEU A 32 -8.51 10.93 3.82
N GLU A 33 -8.95 9.77 3.35
CA GLU A 33 -10.31 9.59 2.83
C GLU A 33 -11.36 9.83 3.92
N ALA A 34 -11.13 9.35 5.14
CA ALA A 34 -12.01 9.65 6.27
C ALA A 34 -12.09 11.15 6.57
N VAL A 35 -10.98 11.87 6.45
CA VAL A 35 -10.93 13.34 6.60
C VAL A 35 -11.75 14.02 5.51
N HIS A 36 -11.60 13.60 4.24
CA HIS A 36 -12.35 14.17 3.12
C HIS A 36 -13.86 13.95 3.30
N LEU A 37 -14.29 12.77 3.71
CA LEU A 37 -15.71 12.47 3.99
C LEU A 37 -16.26 13.33 5.13
N ARG A 38 -15.48 13.52 6.20
CA ARG A 38 -15.84 14.43 7.30
C ARG A 38 -16.03 15.87 6.81
N ASP A 39 -15.06 16.36 6.04
CA ASP A 39 -15.05 17.74 5.55
C ASP A 39 -16.17 18.00 4.52
N ALA A 40 -16.59 16.96 3.81
CA ALA A 40 -17.78 16.96 2.96
C ALA A 40 -19.11 16.86 3.74
N GLY A 41 -19.08 16.78 5.07
CA GLY A 41 -20.27 16.69 5.91
C GLY A 41 -20.98 15.33 5.91
N VAL A 42 -20.29 14.28 5.48
CA VAL A 42 -20.82 12.91 5.50
C VAL A 42 -20.97 12.42 6.94
N SER A 43 -22.11 11.83 7.29
CA SER A 43 -22.35 11.31 8.65
C SER A 43 -21.36 10.19 9.01
N LEU A 44 -21.08 10.04 10.31
CA LEU A 44 -20.16 9.00 10.82
C LEU A 44 -20.53 7.59 10.31
N ALA A 45 -21.81 7.24 10.35
CA ALA A 45 -22.27 5.92 9.90
C ALA A 45 -22.06 5.72 8.38
N ALA A 46 -22.36 6.74 7.56
CA ALA A 46 -22.15 6.67 6.11
C ALA A 46 -20.65 6.64 5.78
N ALA A 47 -19.83 7.48 6.42
CA ALA A 47 -18.39 7.46 6.24
C ALA A 47 -17.77 6.10 6.62
N ALA A 48 -18.18 5.51 7.74
CA ALA A 48 -17.72 4.20 8.16
C ALA A 48 -18.07 3.12 7.13
N ALA A 49 -19.28 3.13 6.58
CA ALA A 49 -19.71 2.18 5.56
C ALA A 49 -18.91 2.32 4.25
N GLN A 50 -18.65 3.55 3.82
CA GLN A 50 -17.82 3.84 2.64
C GLN A 50 -16.38 3.37 2.83
N LEU A 51 -15.75 3.71 3.95
CA LEU A 51 -14.39 3.29 4.27
C LEU A 51 -14.27 1.76 4.37
N GLU A 52 -15.29 1.08 4.91
CA GLU A 52 -15.35 -0.39 4.92
C GLU A 52 -15.42 -1.01 3.52
N SER A 53 -16.10 -0.35 2.60
CA SER A 53 -16.11 -0.75 1.18
C SER A 53 -14.75 -0.50 0.53
N ASN A 54 -14.21 0.71 0.71
CA ASN A 54 -12.97 1.14 0.05
C ASN A 54 -11.75 0.33 0.47
N ARG A 55 -11.62 -0.03 1.75
CA ARG A 55 -10.49 -0.80 2.25
C ARG A 55 -10.26 -2.12 1.48
N LYS A 56 -11.31 -2.71 0.92
CA LYS A 56 -11.25 -3.96 0.15
C LYS A 56 -10.56 -3.79 -1.21
N THR A 57 -10.49 -2.58 -1.71
CA THR A 57 -9.85 -2.26 -3.00
C THR A 57 -8.35 -2.04 -2.88
N GLY A 58 -7.83 -1.88 -1.67
CA GLY A 58 -6.42 -1.59 -1.41
C GLY A 58 -5.49 -2.69 -1.89
N ARG A 59 -4.45 -2.32 -2.64
CA ARG A 59 -3.39 -3.21 -3.11
C ARG A 59 -2.05 -2.52 -2.99
N ILE A 60 -1.04 -3.26 -2.54
CA ILE A 60 0.36 -2.79 -2.52
C ILE A 60 1.20 -3.79 -3.29
N PHE A 61 2.13 -3.28 -4.09
CA PHE A 61 3.17 -4.03 -4.77
C PHE A 61 4.51 -3.42 -4.38
N PHE A 62 5.40 -4.22 -3.83
CA PHE A 62 6.69 -3.71 -3.35
C PHE A 62 7.79 -4.76 -3.42
N THR A 63 9.02 -4.27 -3.29
CA THR A 63 10.23 -5.09 -3.14
C THR A 63 11.08 -4.54 -2.00
N THR A 64 11.95 -5.37 -1.48
CA THR A 64 12.99 -5.00 -0.51
C THR A 64 14.29 -5.69 -0.86
N ASN A 65 15.40 -5.31 -0.21
CA ASN A 65 16.70 -5.90 -0.53
C ASN A 65 16.83 -7.37 -0.14
N ASP A 66 16.15 -7.77 0.92
CA ASP A 66 16.15 -9.17 1.37
C ASP A 66 14.89 -9.48 2.20
N LEU A 67 14.71 -10.76 2.54
CA LEU A 67 13.60 -11.24 3.35
C LEU A 67 13.94 -11.37 4.85
N GLU A 68 15.18 -11.08 5.27
CA GLU A 68 15.60 -11.36 6.64
C GLU A 68 14.79 -10.57 7.66
N TYR A 69 14.51 -9.29 7.39
CA TYR A 69 13.63 -8.48 8.25
C TYR A 69 12.22 -9.05 8.36
N LEU A 70 11.65 -9.51 7.24
CA LEU A 70 10.33 -10.15 7.23
C LEU A 70 10.32 -11.48 8.01
N LYS A 71 11.42 -12.26 7.92
CA LYS A 71 11.60 -13.49 8.68
C LYS A 71 11.66 -13.21 10.18
N HIS A 72 12.56 -12.32 10.61
CA HIS A 72 12.71 -11.96 12.00
C HIS A 72 11.42 -11.37 12.58
N GLY A 73 10.70 -10.58 11.79
CA GLY A 73 9.42 -10.02 12.18
C GLY A 73 8.24 -11.00 12.15
N GLY A 74 8.46 -12.25 11.73
CA GLY A 74 7.38 -13.26 11.60
C GLY A 74 6.35 -12.94 10.51
N ARG A 75 6.68 -12.07 9.55
CA ARG A 75 5.80 -11.64 8.45
C ARG A 75 6.14 -12.30 7.10
N VAL A 76 7.02 -13.28 7.12
CA VAL A 76 7.41 -14.02 5.90
C VAL A 76 6.24 -14.78 5.29
N GLY A 77 5.37 -15.37 6.11
CA GLY A 77 4.15 -16.02 5.66
C GLY A 77 4.30 -16.76 4.32
N ARG A 78 3.34 -16.54 3.43
CA ARG A 78 3.35 -17.11 2.06
C ARG A 78 4.42 -16.48 1.15
N ALA A 79 5.04 -15.35 1.53
CA ALA A 79 6.12 -14.73 0.77
C ALA A 79 7.42 -15.54 0.84
N ALA A 80 7.59 -16.41 1.83
CA ALA A 80 8.80 -17.21 2.03
C ALA A 80 9.00 -18.33 1.00
N ALA A 81 7.95 -18.81 0.38
CA ALA A 81 8.02 -19.98 -0.51
C ALA A 81 8.87 -19.73 -1.77
N ALA A 82 9.13 -18.47 -2.13
CA ALA A 82 9.88 -18.11 -3.34
C ALA A 82 11.35 -17.76 -3.11
N ALA A 83 11.80 -17.62 -1.88
CA ALA A 83 13.16 -17.18 -1.55
C ALA A 83 13.99 -18.32 -0.96
N GLY A 84 14.35 -19.28 -1.80
CA GLY A 84 15.51 -20.12 -1.52
C GLY A 84 16.78 -19.26 -1.45
N SER A 85 17.87 -19.80 -0.90
CA SER A 85 19.15 -19.13 -0.65
C SER A 85 19.92 -18.69 -1.94
N LEU A 86 19.21 -18.16 -2.94
CA LEU A 86 19.83 -17.69 -4.17
C LEU A 86 20.41 -16.29 -3.95
N LEU A 87 21.70 -16.16 -4.16
CA LEU A 87 22.46 -14.91 -4.07
C LEU A 87 21.87 -13.86 -5.03
N HIS A 88 21.67 -12.63 -4.56
CA HIS A 88 21.15 -11.48 -5.33
C HIS A 88 19.67 -11.55 -5.76
N VAL A 89 18.89 -12.49 -5.25
CA VAL A 89 17.45 -12.53 -5.52
C VAL A 89 16.71 -11.55 -4.61
N LYS A 90 15.80 -10.77 -5.20
CA LYS A 90 14.95 -9.79 -4.50
C LYS A 90 13.49 -10.28 -4.51
N PRO A 91 12.79 -10.24 -3.37
CA PRO A 91 11.39 -10.64 -3.32
C PRO A 91 10.49 -9.61 -4.00
N LEU A 92 9.47 -10.10 -4.68
CA LEU A 92 8.34 -9.31 -5.14
C LEU A 92 7.15 -9.66 -4.25
N ILE A 93 6.63 -8.66 -3.58
CA ILE A 93 5.65 -8.87 -2.50
C ILE A 93 4.42 -8.03 -2.78
N GLY A 94 3.26 -8.67 -2.70
CA GLY A 94 1.97 -8.03 -2.68
C GLY A 94 1.41 -7.93 -1.26
N TYR A 95 0.53 -6.97 -1.05
CA TYR A 95 -0.30 -6.88 0.13
C TYR A 95 -1.76 -6.69 -0.29
N ARG A 96 -2.62 -7.59 0.15
CA ARG A 96 -4.07 -7.56 -0.06
C ARG A 96 -4.79 -8.35 1.04
N ASP A 97 -6.03 -7.97 1.29
CA ASP A 97 -6.92 -8.66 2.22
C ASP A 97 -6.29 -8.90 3.61
N GLY A 98 -5.56 -7.87 4.11
CA GLY A 98 -4.89 -7.91 5.41
C GLY A 98 -3.61 -8.76 5.47
N GLY A 99 -3.08 -9.23 4.35
CA GLY A 99 -1.94 -10.14 4.34
C GLY A 99 -0.90 -9.91 3.25
N LEU A 100 0.33 -10.36 3.52
CA LEU A 100 1.40 -10.41 2.54
C LEU A 100 1.25 -11.65 1.65
N ILE A 101 1.53 -11.47 0.36
CA ILE A 101 1.58 -12.54 -0.63
C ILE A 101 2.88 -12.47 -1.41
N SER A 102 3.31 -13.61 -1.96
CA SER A 102 4.44 -13.64 -2.89
C SER A 102 3.94 -13.39 -4.30
N ASP A 103 4.48 -12.36 -4.94
CA ASP A 103 4.29 -12.09 -6.38
C ASP A 103 5.51 -12.53 -7.20
N GLY A 104 6.43 -13.30 -6.59
CA GLY A 104 7.58 -13.88 -7.22
C GLY A 104 8.92 -13.31 -6.74
N ILE A 105 9.90 -13.41 -7.59
CA ILE A 105 11.28 -12.97 -7.34
C ILE A 105 11.84 -12.26 -8.58
N ALA A 106 12.86 -11.42 -8.36
CA ALA A 106 13.64 -10.81 -9.43
C ALA A 106 15.13 -10.86 -9.09
N GLN A 107 15.96 -10.95 -10.11
CA GLN A 107 17.41 -10.92 -9.94
C GLN A 107 17.92 -9.48 -9.93
N GLY A 108 18.49 -9.07 -8.81
CA GLY A 108 19.05 -7.74 -8.63
C GLY A 108 17.99 -6.65 -8.37
N ARG A 109 18.46 -5.55 -7.76
CA ARG A 109 17.60 -4.45 -7.28
C ARG A 109 16.87 -3.72 -8.41
N LYS A 110 17.59 -3.29 -9.44
CA LYS A 110 17.01 -2.56 -10.57
C LYS A 110 15.90 -3.36 -11.24
N ARG A 111 16.11 -4.65 -11.44
CA ARG A 111 15.11 -5.54 -12.04
C ARG A 111 13.91 -5.75 -11.13
N SER A 112 14.11 -5.82 -9.80
CA SER A 112 12.99 -5.97 -8.86
C SER A 112 12.06 -4.76 -8.86
N MET A 113 12.60 -3.55 -8.91
CA MET A 113 11.82 -2.33 -9.02
C MET A 113 11.02 -2.26 -10.34
N GLN A 114 11.66 -2.60 -11.46
CA GLN A 114 10.97 -2.70 -12.75
C GLN A 114 9.81 -3.72 -12.67
N ARG A 115 10.05 -4.89 -12.08
CA ARG A 115 9.01 -5.93 -11.93
C ARG A 115 7.86 -5.49 -11.04
N VAL A 116 8.11 -4.67 -10.01
CA VAL A 116 7.05 -4.09 -9.18
C VAL A 116 6.13 -3.20 -10.02
N ARG A 117 6.68 -2.32 -10.87
CA ARG A 117 5.89 -1.49 -11.78
C ARG A 117 5.10 -2.33 -12.78
N GLU A 118 5.75 -3.35 -13.39
CA GLU A 118 5.07 -4.28 -14.31
C GLU A 118 3.93 -5.06 -13.63
N LEU A 119 4.08 -5.44 -12.34
CA LEU A 119 3.02 -6.11 -11.57
C LEU A 119 1.84 -5.18 -11.34
N PHE A 120 2.10 -3.94 -10.97
CA PHE A 120 1.08 -2.92 -10.80
C PHE A 120 0.31 -2.68 -12.11
N CYS A 121 1.01 -2.39 -13.21
CA CYS A 121 0.39 -2.14 -14.51
C CYS A 121 -0.46 -3.33 -14.98
N ARG A 122 0.06 -4.55 -14.88
CA ARG A 122 -0.71 -5.76 -15.21
C ARG A 122 -1.94 -5.95 -14.34
N TYR A 123 -1.87 -5.57 -13.08
CA TYR A 123 -3.04 -5.61 -12.20
C TYR A 123 -4.11 -4.62 -12.66
N VAL A 124 -3.73 -3.39 -12.96
CA VAL A 124 -4.65 -2.35 -13.49
C VAL A 124 -5.32 -2.81 -14.78
N GLU A 125 -4.55 -3.33 -15.73
CA GLU A 125 -5.06 -3.86 -17.01
C GLU A 125 -6.03 -5.03 -16.80
N ARG A 126 -5.62 -6.02 -16.01
CA ARG A 126 -6.42 -7.23 -15.77
C ARG A 126 -7.76 -6.93 -15.12
N GLU A 127 -7.78 -6.01 -14.16
CA GLU A 127 -8.99 -5.63 -13.44
C GLU A 127 -9.80 -4.53 -14.18
N GLY A 128 -9.27 -3.99 -15.27
CA GLY A 128 -9.91 -2.93 -16.05
C GLY A 128 -10.14 -1.64 -15.26
N LEU A 129 -9.16 -1.25 -14.43
CA LEU A 129 -9.33 -0.14 -13.50
C LEU A 129 -9.16 1.21 -14.21
N ASP A 130 -10.07 2.13 -13.94
CA ASP A 130 -9.91 3.54 -14.24
C ASP A 130 -9.17 4.23 -13.08
N LEU A 131 -7.88 4.50 -13.28
CA LEU A 131 -7.02 5.08 -12.24
C LEU A 131 -7.42 6.50 -11.82
N SER A 132 -8.27 7.20 -12.59
CA SER A 132 -8.84 8.47 -12.15
C SER A 132 -9.71 8.34 -10.89
N GLN A 133 -10.22 7.13 -10.63
CA GLN A 133 -11.04 6.80 -9.46
C GLN A 133 -10.21 6.23 -8.29
N TYR A 134 -8.88 6.27 -8.38
CA TYR A 134 -8.01 5.70 -7.36
C TYR A 134 -6.96 6.70 -6.89
N TYR A 135 -6.60 6.60 -5.63
CA TYR A 135 -5.32 7.09 -5.16
C TYR A 135 -4.23 6.14 -5.66
N VAL A 136 -3.24 6.66 -6.35
CA VAL A 136 -2.02 5.93 -6.70
C VAL A 136 -0.89 6.58 -5.91
N VAL A 137 -0.33 5.84 -4.99
CA VAL A 137 0.69 6.33 -4.05
C VAL A 137 1.92 5.44 -4.09
N THR A 138 3.08 6.06 -3.90
CA THR A 138 4.34 5.35 -3.79
C THR A 138 4.91 5.49 -2.38
N GLY A 139 5.77 4.58 -1.99
CA GLY A 139 6.41 4.63 -0.68
C GLY A 139 7.81 4.02 -0.71
N CYS A 140 8.69 4.56 0.12
CA CYS A 140 10.07 4.09 0.25
C CYS A 140 10.53 4.01 1.70
N GLY A 141 11.66 3.31 1.88
CA GLY A 141 12.46 3.39 3.11
C GLY A 141 13.39 4.61 3.10
N LEU A 142 14.70 4.37 3.19
CA LEU A 142 15.70 5.43 3.39
C LEU A 142 16.37 5.95 2.10
N ASP A 143 16.25 5.24 0.97
CA ASP A 143 16.93 5.60 -0.27
C ASP A 143 16.03 6.51 -1.13
N GLU A 144 16.19 7.80 -0.94
CA GLU A 144 15.40 8.82 -1.63
C GLU A 144 15.73 8.93 -3.12
N GLU A 145 16.98 8.70 -3.52
CA GLU A 145 17.36 8.78 -4.94
C GLU A 145 16.76 7.61 -5.72
N GLU A 146 16.88 6.40 -5.19
CA GLU A 146 16.28 5.22 -5.77
C GLU A 146 14.74 5.38 -5.85
N TYR A 147 14.15 5.96 -4.80
CA TYR A 147 12.73 6.26 -4.76
C TYR A 147 12.29 7.24 -5.84
N ARG A 148 13.02 8.34 -6.02
CA ARG A 148 12.71 9.32 -7.05
C ARG A 148 12.75 8.66 -8.45
N VAL A 149 13.80 7.91 -8.74
CA VAL A 149 13.93 7.19 -10.02
C VAL A 149 12.77 6.19 -10.22
N PHE A 150 12.40 5.45 -9.19
CA PHE A 150 11.27 4.51 -9.26
C PHE A 150 9.95 5.21 -9.56
N THR A 151 9.70 6.32 -8.86
CA THR A 151 8.47 7.09 -8.97
C THR A 151 8.35 7.77 -10.32
N ASP A 152 9.42 8.43 -10.79
CA ASP A 152 9.46 9.09 -12.10
C ASP A 152 9.17 8.08 -13.22
N GLN A 153 9.82 6.93 -13.20
CA GLN A 153 9.61 5.86 -14.19
C GLN A 153 8.20 5.26 -14.12
N LEU A 154 7.62 5.13 -12.91
CA LEU A 154 6.24 4.65 -12.78
C LEU A 154 5.25 5.61 -13.44
N PHE A 155 5.32 6.91 -13.08
CA PHE A 155 4.36 7.89 -13.60
C PHE A 155 4.55 8.15 -15.09
N GLU A 156 5.77 8.09 -15.60
CA GLU A 156 6.02 8.10 -17.05
C GLU A 156 5.37 6.90 -17.76
N GLU A 157 5.49 5.69 -17.20
CA GLU A 157 4.83 4.49 -17.75
C GLU A 157 3.29 4.62 -17.72
N LEU A 158 2.71 5.23 -16.68
CA LEU A 158 1.26 5.45 -16.60
C LEU A 158 0.78 6.50 -17.61
N GLU A 159 1.52 7.58 -17.77
CA GLU A 159 1.23 8.62 -18.77
C GLU A 159 1.29 8.06 -20.20
N GLN A 160 2.32 7.29 -20.54
CA GLN A 160 2.47 6.63 -21.85
C GLN A 160 1.31 5.67 -22.17
N ARG A 161 0.66 5.10 -21.14
CA ARG A 161 -0.54 4.26 -21.29
C ARG A 161 -1.84 5.05 -21.36
N GLY A 162 -1.78 6.39 -21.21
CA GLY A 162 -2.94 7.25 -21.15
C GLY A 162 -3.81 7.05 -19.91
N TRP A 163 -3.22 6.60 -18.81
CA TRP A 163 -3.93 6.39 -17.56
C TRP A 163 -3.88 7.65 -16.70
N PRO A 164 -4.98 8.38 -16.53
CA PRO A 164 -5.02 9.57 -15.70
C PRO A 164 -4.81 9.18 -14.25
N THR A 165 -3.80 9.76 -13.62
CA THR A 165 -3.51 9.55 -12.21
C THR A 165 -3.34 10.88 -11.50
N ARG A 166 -3.74 10.93 -10.23
CA ARG A 166 -3.29 11.97 -9.31
C ARG A 166 -2.18 11.39 -8.45
N TYR A 167 -1.02 11.98 -8.54
CA TYR A 167 0.07 11.71 -7.61
C TYR A 167 -0.28 12.33 -6.26
N GLU A 168 -0.49 11.50 -5.29
CA GLU A 168 -0.58 11.95 -3.91
C GLU A 168 0.82 11.90 -3.28
N CYS A 169 1.07 12.76 -2.32
CA CYS A 169 2.34 13.00 -1.66
C CYS A 169 3.21 11.73 -1.44
N PRO A 170 4.53 11.80 -1.60
CA PRO A 170 5.43 10.69 -1.29
C PRO A 170 5.32 10.28 0.18
N PHE A 171 5.28 8.98 0.43
CA PHE A 171 5.22 8.44 1.78
C PHE A 171 6.53 7.76 2.17
N HIS A 172 7.09 8.18 3.29
CA HIS A 172 8.17 7.45 3.95
C HIS A 172 7.60 6.33 4.81
N ILE A 173 8.20 5.15 4.69
CA ILE A 173 7.80 3.99 5.49
C ILE A 173 8.23 4.21 6.94
N GLY A 174 7.25 4.30 7.84
CA GLY A 174 7.50 4.52 9.25
C GLY A 174 8.20 3.34 9.93
N VAL A 175 8.77 3.60 11.10
CA VAL A 175 9.58 2.65 11.89
C VAL A 175 8.86 1.32 12.13
N THR A 176 7.56 1.34 12.44
CA THR A 176 6.77 0.15 12.72
C THR A 176 6.77 -0.85 11.55
N ILE A 177 6.75 -0.38 10.33
CA ILE A 177 6.84 -1.23 9.14
C ILE A 177 8.32 -1.50 8.80
N GLY A 178 9.19 -0.52 8.99
CA GLY A 178 10.63 -0.63 8.72
C GLY A 178 11.32 -1.76 9.48
N VAL A 179 10.92 -2.05 10.72
CA VAL A 179 11.46 -3.20 11.47
C VAL A 179 11.14 -4.55 10.84
N HIS A 180 10.11 -4.61 9.97
CA HIS A 180 9.73 -5.82 9.25
C HIS A 180 10.24 -5.88 7.81
N THR A 181 10.34 -4.73 7.14
CA THR A 181 10.73 -4.66 5.71
C THR A 181 12.19 -4.31 5.51
N GLY A 182 12.87 -3.88 6.58
CA GLY A 182 14.22 -3.33 6.51
C GLY A 182 14.23 -1.87 6.01
N PRO A 183 15.43 -1.33 5.75
CA PRO A 183 15.60 0.08 5.40
C PRO A 183 15.27 0.42 3.94
N THR A 184 15.10 -0.57 3.08
CA THR A 184 15.02 -0.38 1.62
C THR A 184 13.75 -0.89 0.93
N PRO A 185 12.56 -0.91 1.59
CA PRO A 185 11.34 -1.18 0.85
C PRO A 185 11.05 -0.06 -0.14
N ILE A 186 10.55 -0.44 -1.31
CA ILE A 186 10.07 0.49 -2.33
C ILE A 186 8.89 -0.12 -3.06
N GLY A 187 7.86 0.67 -3.32
CA GLY A 187 6.68 0.14 -3.97
C GLY A 187 5.64 1.18 -4.33
N VAL A 188 4.57 0.66 -4.92
CA VAL A 188 3.39 1.41 -5.34
C VAL A 188 2.14 0.76 -4.76
N ALA A 189 1.16 1.58 -4.44
CA ALA A 189 -0.12 1.14 -3.91
C ALA A 189 -1.28 1.89 -4.55
N LEU A 190 -2.45 1.28 -4.54
CA LEU A 190 -3.69 1.94 -4.94
C LEU A 190 -4.80 1.68 -3.93
N LEU A 191 -5.70 2.66 -3.79
CA LEU A 191 -6.93 2.58 -3.03
C LEU A 191 -8.01 3.36 -3.78
N ARG A 192 -9.21 2.80 -3.87
CA ARG A 192 -10.33 3.50 -4.52
C ARG A 192 -10.67 4.77 -3.73
N ARG A 193 -10.95 5.85 -4.49
CA ARG A 193 -11.49 7.09 -3.95
C ARG A 193 -13.02 7.02 -3.96
N GLU A 194 -13.65 7.59 -2.96
CA GLU A 194 -15.07 7.92 -3.13
C GLU A 194 -15.21 9.23 -3.89
N ALA A 195 -16.20 9.28 -4.76
CA ALA A 195 -16.63 10.54 -5.30
C ALA A 195 -17.23 11.37 -4.14
N CYS A 196 -16.54 12.44 -3.75
CA CYS A 196 -17.19 13.44 -2.90
C CYS A 196 -18.42 13.98 -3.65
N PRO A 197 -19.58 13.99 -3.02
CA PRO A 197 -20.79 14.52 -3.63
C PRO A 197 -20.66 16.01 -3.95
#